data_82111ce9dbedc8f05fe50b5cf7850586
#
_entry.id   82111ce9dbedc8f05fe50b5cf7850586
#
_cell.length_a   1.000
_cell.length_b   1.000
_cell.length_c   1.000
_cell.angle_alpha   90.00
_cell.angle_beta   90.00
_cell.angle_gamma   90.00
#
_symmetry.space_group_name_H-M   'P 1'
#
loop_
_entity.id
_entity.type
_entity.pdbx_description
1 polymer ?
#
loop_
_entity_poly.entity_id
_entity_poly.type
_entity_poly.pdbx_seq_one_letter_code
_entity_poly.pdbx_strand_id
1 'polypeptide(L)'
;MSISNSVRMALNKAGKRQIDLADLYGCSKQAMSTKFSRESWFGKDLAKVAAFTGGRLAFVYPDGQTIYIEQDQPTEEEGHEA
;
A
#
# COMPACT_ATOMS: atom_id res chain seq x y z
N MET A 1 4.22 -17.10 1.69
CA MET A 1 3.27 -16.02 1.33
C MET A 1 4.03 -14.82 0.82
N SER A 2 3.50 -14.17 -0.19
CA SER A 2 4.19 -13.06 -0.84
C SER A 2 3.43 -11.77 -0.62
N ILE A 3 4.11 -10.76 -0.11
CA ILE A 3 3.52 -9.43 0.06
C ILE A 3 3.18 -8.85 -1.30
N SER A 4 4.06 -9.07 -2.28
CA SER A 4 3.80 -8.58 -3.65
C SER A 4 2.54 -9.18 -4.23
N ASN A 5 2.27 -10.46 -3.96
CA ASN A 5 1.03 -11.07 -4.41
C ASN A 5 -0.19 -10.40 -3.77
N SER A 6 -0.10 -10.12 -2.49
CA SER A 6 -1.21 -9.45 -1.81
C SER A 6 -1.45 -8.06 -2.40
N VAL A 7 -0.38 -7.35 -2.73
CA VAL A 7 -0.50 -6.04 -3.36
C VAL A 7 -1.16 -6.18 -4.73
N ARG A 8 -0.77 -7.18 -5.53
CA ARG A 8 -1.40 -7.42 -6.82
C ARG A 8 -2.89 -7.70 -6.68
N MET A 9 -3.25 -8.50 -5.68
CA MET A 9 -4.65 -8.81 -5.45
C MET A 9 -5.45 -7.56 -5.08
N ALA A 10 -4.87 -6.69 -4.26
CA ALA A 10 -5.52 -5.44 -3.89
C ALA A 10 -5.71 -4.54 -5.12
N LEU A 11 -4.69 -4.45 -5.97
CA LEU A 11 -4.79 -3.67 -7.19
C LEU A 11 -5.87 -4.21 -8.09
N ASN A 12 -5.91 -5.53 -8.28
CA ASN A 12 -6.92 -6.16 -9.13
C ASN A 12 -8.32 -5.89 -8.60
N LYS A 13 -8.50 -6.00 -7.29
CA LYS A 13 -9.79 -5.75 -6.68
C LYS A 13 -10.26 -4.32 -6.96
N ALA A 14 -9.34 -3.37 -6.98
CA ALA A 14 -9.67 -1.96 -7.19
C ALA A 14 -9.71 -1.57 -8.66
N GLY A 15 -9.43 -2.50 -9.57
CA GLY A 15 -9.37 -2.19 -11.00
C GLY A 15 -8.16 -1.37 -11.37
N LYS A 16 -7.08 -1.47 -10.60
CA LYS A 16 -5.86 -0.71 -10.84
C LYS A 16 -4.79 -1.63 -11.40
N ARG A 17 -3.81 -1.04 -12.06
CA ARG A 17 -2.70 -1.78 -12.62
C ARG A 17 -1.41 -1.41 -11.91
N GLN A 18 -0.39 -2.26 -12.09
CA GLN A 18 0.92 -2.00 -11.51
C GLN A 18 1.48 -0.66 -11.98
N ILE A 19 1.23 -0.29 -13.23
CA ILE A 19 1.72 0.99 -13.74
C ILE A 19 1.03 2.16 -13.08
N ASP A 20 -0.22 1.99 -12.68
CA ASP A 20 -0.93 3.05 -11.94
C ASP A 20 -0.27 3.28 -10.59
N LEU A 21 0.19 2.22 -9.95
CA LEU A 21 0.90 2.34 -8.69
C LEU A 21 2.26 3.01 -8.89
N ALA A 22 2.94 2.69 -9.99
CA ALA A 22 4.21 3.34 -10.32
C ALA A 22 4.02 4.85 -10.48
N ASP A 23 2.94 5.25 -11.13
CA ASP A 23 2.61 6.67 -11.31
C ASP A 23 2.39 7.34 -9.95
N LEU A 24 1.67 6.66 -9.06
CA LEU A 24 1.42 7.19 -7.73
C LEU A 24 2.73 7.45 -6.97
N TYR A 25 3.69 6.55 -7.12
CA TYR A 25 4.97 6.67 -6.45
C TYR A 25 5.93 7.62 -7.16
N GLY A 26 5.60 8.01 -8.39
CA GLY A 26 6.49 8.84 -9.19
C GLY A 26 7.73 8.12 -9.62
N CYS A 27 7.66 6.81 -9.80
CA CYS A 27 8.81 6.01 -10.22
C CYS A 27 8.54 5.35 -11.56
N SER A 28 9.59 4.79 -12.16
CA SER A 28 9.47 4.13 -13.44
C SER A 28 8.77 2.79 -13.30
N LYS A 29 8.24 2.31 -14.40
CA LYS A 29 7.64 0.99 -14.46
C LYS A 29 8.63 -0.09 -14.03
N GLN A 30 9.88 0.08 -14.44
CA GLN A 30 10.92 -0.89 -14.11
C GLN A 30 11.25 -0.86 -12.62
N ALA A 31 11.32 0.32 -12.03
CA ALA A 31 11.57 0.44 -10.60
C ALA A 31 10.47 -0.23 -9.81
N MET A 32 9.21 -0.08 -10.24
CA MET A 32 8.10 -0.73 -9.58
C MET A 32 8.18 -2.26 -9.73
N SER A 33 8.57 -2.75 -10.91
CA SER A 33 8.77 -4.18 -11.11
C SER A 33 9.82 -4.74 -10.17
N THR A 34 10.91 -4.00 -9.98
CA THR A 34 11.97 -4.41 -9.07
C THR A 34 11.45 -4.49 -7.65
N LYS A 35 10.64 -3.52 -7.24
CA LYS A 35 10.06 -3.52 -5.91
C LYS A 35 9.20 -4.76 -5.69
N PHE A 36 8.40 -5.14 -6.67
CA PHE A 36 7.60 -6.36 -6.59
C PHE A 36 8.47 -7.61 -6.53
N SER A 37 9.51 -7.67 -7.36
CA SER A 37 10.40 -8.82 -7.39
C SER A 37 11.15 -9.03 -6.08
N ARG A 38 11.59 -7.94 -5.50
CA ARG A 38 12.41 -8.01 -4.28
C ARG A 38 11.59 -8.01 -3.02
N GLU A 39 10.29 -7.90 -3.12
CA GLU A 39 9.43 -7.82 -1.94
C GLU A 39 9.85 -6.68 -1.02
N SER A 40 10.29 -5.57 -1.58
CA SER A 40 10.82 -4.46 -0.77
C SER A 40 9.70 -3.50 -0.40
N TRP A 41 8.83 -3.96 0.48
CA TRP A 41 7.66 -3.20 0.94
C TRP A 41 7.87 -2.79 2.39
N PHE A 42 7.80 -1.50 2.63
CA PHE A 42 7.81 -0.97 3.99
C PHE A 42 6.38 -0.72 4.43
N GLY A 43 6.20 -0.51 5.74
CA GLY A 43 4.87 -0.22 6.26
C GLY A 43 4.20 0.96 5.57
N LYS A 44 4.96 2.02 5.29
CA LYS A 44 4.43 3.19 4.59
C LYS A 44 3.93 2.84 3.19
N ASP A 45 4.64 1.93 2.52
CA ASP A 45 4.24 1.49 1.18
C ASP A 45 2.91 0.77 1.24
N LEU A 46 2.76 -0.11 2.21
CA LEU A 46 1.53 -0.90 2.33
C LEU A 46 0.35 0.00 2.69
N ALA A 47 0.57 0.99 3.55
CA ALA A 47 -0.48 1.94 3.87
C ALA A 47 -0.90 2.73 2.64
N LYS A 48 0.06 3.10 1.80
CA LYS A 48 -0.22 3.82 0.57
C LYS A 48 -1.02 2.97 -0.41
N VAL A 49 -0.64 1.69 -0.54
CA VAL A 49 -1.37 0.76 -1.39
C VAL A 49 -2.80 0.60 -0.86
N ALA A 50 -2.97 0.45 0.45
CA ALA A 50 -4.29 0.30 1.03
C ALA A 50 -5.17 1.49 0.68
N ALA A 51 -4.66 2.70 0.87
CA ALA A 51 -5.42 3.91 0.56
C ALA A 51 -5.74 4.00 -0.93
N PHE A 52 -4.77 3.65 -1.78
CA PHE A 52 -4.94 3.73 -3.24
C PHE A 52 -6.02 2.78 -3.74
N THR A 53 -6.18 1.65 -3.05
CA THR A 53 -7.15 0.63 -3.46
C THR A 53 -8.47 0.70 -2.69
N GLY A 54 -8.63 1.72 -1.87
CA GLY A 54 -9.87 1.93 -1.13
C GLY A 54 -9.99 1.11 0.13
N GLY A 55 -8.88 0.56 0.62
CA GLY A 55 -8.87 -0.25 1.81
C GLY A 55 -8.14 0.42 2.97
N ARG A 56 -7.91 -0.37 3.99
CA ARG A 56 -7.16 0.07 5.17
C ARG A 56 -6.23 -1.03 5.61
N LEU A 57 -5.13 -0.61 6.20
CA LEU A 57 -4.14 -1.55 6.74
C LEU A 57 -4.56 -1.93 8.15
N ALA A 58 -4.49 -3.21 8.47
CA ALA A 58 -4.99 -3.68 9.76
C ALA A 58 -4.33 -4.99 10.17
N PHE A 59 -4.36 -5.24 11.48
CA PHE A 59 -4.08 -6.56 12.03
C PHE A 59 -5.40 -7.29 12.15
N VAL A 60 -5.48 -8.48 11.59
CA VAL A 60 -6.69 -9.31 11.64
C VAL A 60 -6.35 -10.57 12.42
N TYR A 61 -7.13 -10.86 13.45
CA TYR A 61 -6.85 -11.97 14.35
C TYR A 61 -7.84 -13.13 14.11
N PRO A 62 -7.43 -14.35 14.47
CA PRO A 62 -8.29 -15.52 14.22
C PRO A 62 -9.65 -15.47 14.93
N ASP A 63 -9.72 -14.72 16.03
CA ASP A 63 -10.97 -14.59 16.78
C ASP A 63 -11.93 -13.57 16.17
N GLY A 64 -11.53 -12.98 15.04
CA GLY A 64 -12.36 -12.00 14.34
C GLY A 64 -12.07 -10.57 14.69
N GLN A 65 -11.21 -10.34 15.67
CA GLN A 65 -10.86 -8.97 16.03
C GLN A 65 -10.01 -8.32 14.94
N THR A 66 -10.25 -7.07 14.69
CA THR A 66 -9.49 -6.31 13.71
C THR A 66 -9.03 -5.01 14.36
N ILE A 67 -7.75 -4.73 14.24
CA ILE A 67 -7.18 -3.49 14.76
C ILE A 67 -6.60 -2.73 13.58
N TYR A 68 -7.19 -1.59 13.26
CA TYR A 68 -6.74 -0.78 12.12
C TYR A 68 -5.49 -0.01 12.49
N ILE A 69 -4.54 -0.01 11.57
CA ILE A 69 -3.32 0.77 11.75
C ILE A 69 -3.62 2.19 11.29
N GLU A 70 -3.38 3.15 12.16
CA GLU A 70 -3.61 4.54 11.80
C GLU A 70 -2.58 4.98 10.79
N GLN A 71 -3.03 5.74 9.82
CA GLN A 71 -2.15 6.25 8.78
C GLN A 71 -2.05 7.75 8.93
N ASP A 72 -0.85 8.25 8.76
CA ASP A 72 -0.64 9.70 8.78
C ASP A 72 -1.37 10.32 7.63
N GLN A 73 -2.00 11.44 7.90
CA GLN A 73 -2.64 12.21 6.86
C GLN A 73 -1.56 12.99 6.11
N PRO A 74 -1.54 12.90 4.80
CA PRO A 74 -0.49 13.58 4.05
C PRO A 74 -0.50 15.09 4.21
N THR A 75 -1.60 15.64 4.61
CA THR A 75 -1.71 17.07 4.73
C THR A 75 -1.60 17.57 6.12
N GLU A 76 -1.53 16.73 7.01
CA GLU A 76 -1.49 17.16 8.34
C GLU A 76 -0.18 17.24 8.87
N GLU A 77 -0.06 16.98 8.59
CA GLU A 77 0.72 17.08 8.85
C GLU A 77 1.57 17.44 8.64
N GLU A 78 1.56 17.42 8.26
CA GLU A 78 2.13 17.86 7.91
C GLU A 78 2.28 18.71 8.10
N GLY A 79 2.05 18.85 8.48
CA GLY A 79 2.06 19.54 8.65
C GLY A 79 2.05 19.81 9.37
N HIS A 80 1.94 19.69 9.83
CA HIS A 80 1.84 19.96 10.44
C HIS A 80 2.55 19.98 11.08
N GLU A 81 2.99 19.66 11.17
CA GLU A 81 3.48 19.76 11.55
C GLU A 81 3.86 20.30 11.65
N ALA A 82 3.86 20.60 11.78
CA ALA A 82 4.01 21.14 11.78
C ALA A 82 4.18 21.43 12.10
#